data_0f53afed6c2ac72382a80d0dc064ce8f
#
_entry.id   0f53afed6c2ac72382a80d0dc064ce8f
#
_cell.length_a   1.000
_cell.length_b   1.000
_cell.length_c   1.000
_cell.angle_alpha   90.00
_cell.angle_beta   90.00
_cell.angle_gamma   90.00
#
_symmetry.space_group_name_H-M   'P 1'
#
loop_
_entity.id
_entity.type
_entity.pdbx_description
1 polymer ?
#
loop_
_entity_poly.entity_id
_entity_poly.type
_entity_poly.pdbx_seq_one_letter_code
_entity_poly.pdbx_strand_id
1 'polypeptide(L)'
;VQFVKLYQNAEEVINKLADKSKHLERIAVVGGGYIGLEFASMYASFGAEVTVLEGFSALIPREDRDIAANVQEVLEKKGIRFILNANVQSVTNGEKEATLTYKDTASGELNTLQADAILLATGRKPNTESLNLKAAGVEVNKRGAIIVDEYLKTTTPHIRAIGDVKGGLQFTYVSLDDYRIIREDLFGNKDRATIDREPISYSVF
;
A
#
# COMPACT_ATOMS: atom_id res chain seq x y z
N VAL A 1 7.04 3.75 -2.52
CA VAL A 1 6.79 2.61 -3.41
C VAL A 1 7.69 2.80 -4.63
N GLN A 2 8.79 2.05 -4.70
CA GLN A 2 9.72 2.15 -5.86
C GLN A 2 9.12 1.57 -7.15
N PHE A 3 8.03 0.84 -7.07
CA PHE A 3 7.40 0.19 -8.21
C PHE A 3 6.90 1.15 -9.30
N VAL A 4 6.42 2.33 -8.91
CA VAL A 4 5.96 3.36 -9.86
C VAL A 4 7.09 3.89 -10.77
N LYS A 5 8.36 3.67 -10.41
CA LYS A 5 9.51 4.06 -11.25
C LYS A 5 9.80 3.11 -12.41
N LEU A 6 9.26 1.89 -12.41
CA LEU A 6 9.52 0.92 -13.48
C LEU A 6 8.72 1.18 -14.76
N TYR A 7 7.58 1.88 -14.64
CA TYR A 7 6.71 2.15 -15.78
C TYR A 7 6.34 3.64 -15.82
N GLN A 8 6.88 4.37 -16.76
CA GLN A 8 6.62 5.80 -16.89
C GLN A 8 5.25 6.11 -17.53
N ASN A 9 4.66 5.13 -18.25
CA ASN A 9 3.34 5.26 -18.85
C ASN A 9 2.69 3.89 -19.09
N ALA A 10 1.37 3.88 -19.32
CA ALA A 10 0.60 2.66 -19.57
C ALA A 10 1.03 1.91 -20.85
N GLU A 11 1.49 2.62 -21.87
CA GLU A 11 1.96 2.04 -23.13
C GLU A 11 3.23 1.20 -22.93
N GLU A 12 4.17 1.68 -22.12
CA GLU A 12 5.36 0.89 -21.75
C GLU A 12 4.99 -0.41 -21.03
N VAL A 13 4.01 -0.36 -20.11
CA VAL A 13 3.48 -1.54 -19.43
C VAL A 13 2.86 -2.51 -20.43
N ILE A 14 1.97 -2.02 -21.30
CA ILE A 14 1.29 -2.83 -22.31
C ILE A 14 2.29 -3.50 -23.25
N ASN A 15 3.29 -2.77 -23.73
CA ASN A 15 4.31 -3.30 -24.63
C ASN A 15 5.18 -4.37 -23.96
N LYS A 16 5.52 -4.20 -22.68
CA LYS A 16 6.26 -5.23 -21.91
C LYS A 16 5.43 -6.47 -21.66
N LEU A 17 4.13 -6.32 -21.39
CA LEU A 17 3.21 -7.44 -21.22
C LEU A 17 2.92 -8.17 -22.54
N ALA A 18 2.91 -7.46 -23.66
CA ALA A 18 2.72 -8.02 -25.01
C ALA A 18 3.97 -8.76 -25.51
N ASP A 19 5.15 -8.42 -25.02
CA ASP A 19 6.42 -9.07 -25.38
C ASP A 19 6.56 -10.41 -24.64
N LYS A 20 6.00 -11.47 -25.23
CA LYS A 20 6.06 -12.84 -24.69
C LYS A 20 7.49 -13.37 -24.47
N SER A 21 8.51 -12.77 -25.08
CA SER A 21 9.91 -13.13 -24.88
C SER A 21 10.45 -12.68 -23.52
N LYS A 22 9.76 -11.74 -22.87
CA LYS A 22 10.08 -11.19 -21.54
C LYS A 22 9.01 -11.53 -20.50
N HIS A 23 8.28 -12.61 -20.71
CA HIS A 23 7.25 -13.04 -19.78
C HIS A 23 7.89 -13.32 -18.42
N LEU A 24 7.40 -12.62 -17.39
CA LEU A 24 7.83 -12.88 -16.01
C LEU A 24 7.15 -14.18 -15.59
N GLU A 25 7.94 -15.22 -15.35
CA GLU A 25 7.39 -16.54 -14.97
C GLU A 25 7.00 -16.55 -13.49
N ARG A 26 7.86 -15.98 -12.63
CA ARG A 26 7.69 -16.01 -11.17
C ARG A 26 7.75 -14.58 -10.61
N ILE A 27 6.70 -14.17 -9.91
CA ILE A 27 6.63 -12.86 -9.26
C ILE A 27 6.45 -13.05 -7.75
N ALA A 28 7.35 -12.45 -6.98
CA ALA A 28 7.20 -12.33 -5.54
C ALA A 28 6.59 -10.97 -5.18
N VAL A 29 5.50 -10.97 -4.43
CA VAL A 29 4.88 -9.77 -3.88
C VAL A 29 5.14 -9.73 -2.39
N VAL A 30 5.80 -8.68 -1.91
CA VAL A 30 6.07 -8.49 -0.48
C VAL A 30 5.03 -7.53 0.08
N GLY A 31 4.15 -8.06 0.93
CA GLY A 31 3.03 -7.36 1.56
C GLY A 31 1.66 -7.82 1.06
N GLY A 32 0.87 -8.39 1.95
CA GLY A 32 -0.49 -8.91 1.74
C GLY A 32 -1.59 -7.89 2.06
N GLY A 33 -1.29 -6.60 1.92
CA GLY A 33 -2.27 -5.52 1.97
C GLY A 33 -2.98 -5.33 0.63
N TYR A 34 -3.94 -4.40 0.55
CA TYR A 34 -4.77 -4.15 -0.66
C TYR A 34 -3.94 -4.02 -1.94
N ILE A 35 -2.91 -3.17 -1.93
CA ILE A 35 -2.05 -2.93 -3.10
C ILE A 35 -1.38 -4.23 -3.56
N GLY A 36 -0.79 -4.98 -2.62
CA GLY A 36 -0.12 -6.24 -2.93
C GLY A 36 -1.06 -7.27 -3.54
N LEU A 37 -2.27 -7.42 -2.98
CA LEU A 37 -3.26 -8.39 -3.44
C LEU A 37 -3.85 -8.02 -4.80
N GLU A 38 -4.13 -6.74 -5.06
CA GLU A 38 -4.61 -6.27 -6.37
C GLU A 38 -3.58 -6.57 -7.46
N PHE A 39 -2.32 -6.23 -7.23
CA PHE A 39 -1.24 -6.55 -8.18
C PHE A 39 -1.00 -8.06 -8.31
N ALA A 40 -1.06 -8.83 -7.22
CA ALA A 40 -0.94 -10.27 -7.27
C ALA A 40 -2.03 -10.90 -8.16
N SER A 41 -3.28 -10.46 -7.98
CA SER A 41 -4.41 -10.89 -8.81
C SER A 41 -4.23 -10.52 -10.28
N MET A 42 -3.74 -9.31 -10.56
CA MET A 42 -3.45 -8.83 -11.91
C MET A 42 -2.37 -9.68 -12.59
N TYR A 43 -1.24 -9.91 -11.94
CA TYR A 43 -0.14 -10.70 -12.51
C TYR A 43 -0.52 -12.18 -12.70
N ALA A 44 -1.24 -12.77 -11.76
CA ALA A 44 -1.77 -14.12 -11.93
C ALA A 44 -2.71 -14.22 -13.15
N SER A 45 -3.54 -13.19 -13.38
CA SER A 45 -4.41 -13.13 -14.56
C SER A 45 -3.63 -12.98 -15.87
N PHE A 46 -2.40 -12.46 -15.83
CA PHE A 46 -1.49 -12.42 -16.97
C PHE A 46 -0.68 -13.72 -17.16
N GLY A 47 -0.88 -14.72 -16.31
CA GLY A 47 -0.25 -16.02 -16.41
C GLY A 47 1.06 -16.18 -15.66
N ALA A 48 1.43 -15.23 -14.80
CA ALA A 48 2.60 -15.37 -13.94
C ALA A 48 2.31 -16.29 -12.74
N GLU A 49 3.34 -17.03 -12.29
CA GLU A 49 3.34 -17.72 -11.01
C GLU A 49 3.58 -16.70 -9.89
N VAL A 50 2.55 -16.42 -9.08
CA VAL A 50 2.63 -15.37 -8.07
C VAL A 50 2.73 -15.96 -6.67
N THR A 51 3.71 -15.50 -5.90
CA THR A 51 3.84 -15.78 -4.46
C THR A 51 3.80 -14.48 -3.67
N VAL A 52 2.86 -14.37 -2.74
CA VAL A 52 2.74 -13.23 -1.81
C VAL A 52 3.37 -13.61 -0.47
N LEU A 53 4.30 -12.78 0.03
CA LEU A 53 4.88 -12.91 1.37
C LEU A 53 4.27 -11.84 2.27
N GLU A 54 3.67 -12.28 3.39
CA GLU A 54 3.07 -11.39 4.38
C GLU A 54 3.67 -11.64 5.76
N GLY A 55 4.10 -10.56 6.43
CA GLY A 55 4.73 -10.61 7.75
C GLY A 55 3.79 -10.99 8.89
N PHE A 56 2.49 -10.81 8.70
CA PHE A 56 1.47 -11.22 9.66
C PHE A 56 0.94 -12.62 9.37
N SER A 57 0.18 -13.15 10.34
CA SER A 57 -0.47 -14.46 10.24
C SER A 57 -1.74 -14.46 9.37
N ALA A 58 -2.16 -13.32 8.82
CA ALA A 58 -3.30 -13.19 7.93
C ALA A 58 -3.09 -12.03 6.95
N LEU A 59 -3.74 -12.10 5.80
CA LEU A 59 -3.81 -11.01 4.83
C LEU A 59 -4.65 -9.86 5.37
N ILE A 60 -4.50 -8.67 4.76
CA ILE A 60 -5.31 -7.46 5.06
C ILE A 60 -5.68 -7.33 6.56
N PRO A 61 -4.71 -7.16 7.45
CA PRO A 61 -4.88 -7.31 8.90
C PRO A 61 -5.82 -6.28 9.56
N ARG A 62 -6.31 -5.31 8.79
CA ARG A 62 -7.29 -4.31 9.25
C ARG A 62 -8.74 -4.74 9.01
N GLU A 63 -8.96 -5.78 8.21
CA GLU A 63 -10.28 -6.29 7.90
C GLU A 63 -10.72 -7.37 8.89
N ASP A 64 -12.01 -7.67 8.88
CA ASP A 64 -12.57 -8.77 9.65
C ASP A 64 -11.95 -10.10 9.21
N ARG A 65 -11.76 -11.00 10.15
CA ARG A 65 -11.00 -12.25 9.95
C ARG A 65 -11.65 -13.19 8.94
N ASP A 66 -12.96 -13.26 8.93
CA ASP A 66 -13.73 -14.05 7.97
C ASP A 66 -13.62 -13.47 6.55
N ILE A 67 -13.63 -12.14 6.41
CA ILE A 67 -13.39 -11.46 5.13
C ILE A 67 -11.97 -11.73 4.64
N ALA A 68 -10.97 -11.57 5.51
CA ALA A 68 -9.57 -11.84 5.16
C ALA A 68 -9.35 -13.28 4.71
N ALA A 69 -9.96 -14.25 5.39
CA ALA A 69 -9.89 -15.67 5.04
C ALA A 69 -10.59 -15.96 3.69
N ASN A 70 -11.75 -15.35 3.44
CA ASN A 70 -12.46 -15.51 2.17
C ASN A 70 -11.66 -14.92 0.99
N VAL A 71 -11.06 -13.75 1.17
CA VAL A 71 -10.17 -13.14 0.14
C VAL A 71 -8.99 -14.05 -0.17
N GLN A 72 -8.36 -14.61 0.87
CA GLN A 72 -7.26 -15.57 0.68
C GLN A 72 -7.71 -16.79 -0.14
N GLU A 73 -8.81 -17.42 0.25
CA GLU A 73 -9.37 -18.60 -0.45
C GLU A 73 -9.66 -18.30 -1.94
N VAL A 74 -10.28 -17.14 -2.23
CA VAL A 74 -10.57 -16.72 -3.60
C VAL A 74 -9.30 -16.55 -4.43
N LEU A 75 -8.27 -15.96 -3.86
CA LEU A 75 -6.99 -15.73 -4.53
C LEU A 75 -6.16 -17.01 -4.68
N GLU A 76 -6.22 -17.93 -3.71
CA GLU A 76 -5.62 -19.28 -3.83
C GLU A 76 -6.26 -20.10 -4.97
N LYS A 77 -7.58 -20.01 -5.15
CA LYS A 77 -8.28 -20.60 -6.29
C LYS A 77 -7.85 -20.03 -7.65
N LYS A 78 -7.29 -18.80 -7.67
CA LYS A 78 -6.66 -18.20 -8.85
C LYS A 78 -5.20 -18.65 -9.06
N GLY A 79 -4.67 -19.52 -8.22
CA GLY A 79 -3.30 -20.02 -8.29
C GLY A 79 -2.26 -19.17 -7.59
N ILE A 80 -2.67 -18.18 -6.80
CA ILE A 80 -1.72 -17.36 -6.01
C ILE A 80 -1.31 -18.12 -4.75
N ARG A 81 -0.01 -18.22 -4.50
CA ARG A 81 0.55 -18.81 -3.30
C ARG A 81 0.79 -17.76 -2.22
N PHE A 82 0.46 -18.08 -0.97
CA PHE A 82 0.72 -17.21 0.19
C PHE A 82 1.74 -17.84 1.14
N ILE A 83 2.68 -17.03 1.61
CA ILE A 83 3.60 -17.35 2.70
C ILE A 83 3.34 -16.30 3.79
N LEU A 84 2.58 -16.71 4.80
CA LEU A 84 2.26 -15.89 5.97
C LEU A 84 3.37 -15.99 7.00
N ASN A 85 3.40 -15.07 7.99
CA ASN A 85 4.48 -14.97 8.98
C ASN A 85 5.88 -14.77 8.36
N ALA A 86 5.95 -14.30 7.13
CA ALA A 86 7.18 -14.15 6.35
C ALA A 86 7.76 -12.74 6.52
N ASN A 87 8.67 -12.55 7.46
CA ASN A 87 9.39 -11.29 7.63
C ASN A 87 10.59 -11.24 6.66
N VAL A 88 10.42 -10.56 5.53
CA VAL A 88 11.49 -10.40 4.52
C VAL A 88 12.62 -9.57 5.08
N GLN A 89 13.83 -10.15 5.05
CA GLN A 89 15.06 -9.59 5.61
C GLN A 89 15.90 -8.88 4.54
N SER A 90 16.00 -9.51 3.37
CA SER A 90 16.83 -8.99 2.28
C SER A 90 16.34 -9.47 0.92
N VAL A 91 16.73 -8.70 -0.09
CA VAL A 91 16.58 -9.03 -1.51
C VAL A 91 17.95 -8.90 -2.15
N THR A 92 18.40 -9.96 -2.81
CA THR A 92 19.65 -9.97 -3.57
C THR A 92 19.36 -10.19 -5.04
N ASN A 93 19.79 -9.27 -5.88
CA ASN A 93 19.65 -9.41 -7.32
C ASN A 93 20.76 -10.30 -7.87
N GLY A 94 20.38 -11.37 -8.55
CA GLY A 94 21.27 -12.16 -9.40
C GLY A 94 21.22 -11.70 -10.86
N GLU A 95 21.98 -12.37 -11.72
CA GLU A 95 22.01 -12.05 -13.16
C GLU A 95 20.69 -12.36 -13.88
N LYS A 96 19.99 -13.40 -13.47
CA LYS A 96 18.75 -13.89 -14.09
C LYS A 96 17.53 -13.78 -13.19
N GLU A 97 17.72 -13.92 -11.90
CA GLU A 97 16.65 -13.97 -10.90
C GLU A 97 17.07 -13.26 -9.62
N ALA A 98 16.12 -12.81 -8.84
CA ALA A 98 16.35 -12.28 -7.51
C ALA A 98 16.03 -13.32 -6.45
N THR A 99 16.80 -13.28 -5.34
CA THR A 99 16.58 -14.13 -4.16
C THR A 99 16.08 -13.27 -3.01
N LEU A 100 14.89 -13.59 -2.49
CA LEU A 100 14.39 -13.04 -1.24
C LEU A 100 14.80 -13.98 -0.10
N THR A 101 15.32 -13.39 0.98
CA THR A 101 15.52 -14.10 2.25
C THR A 101 14.48 -13.61 3.24
N TYR A 102 13.74 -14.50 3.85
CA TYR A 102 12.75 -14.17 4.86
C TYR A 102 12.87 -15.08 6.08
N LYS A 103 12.50 -14.53 7.23
CA LYS A 103 12.39 -15.28 8.48
C LYS A 103 10.93 -15.64 8.71
N ASP A 104 10.64 -16.91 8.87
CA ASP A 104 9.35 -17.34 9.39
C ASP A 104 9.28 -16.96 10.88
N THR A 105 8.32 -16.09 11.23
CA THR A 105 8.20 -15.57 12.61
C THR A 105 7.59 -16.58 13.56
N ALA A 106 6.96 -17.64 13.06
CA ALA A 106 6.37 -18.71 13.88
C ALA A 106 7.43 -19.76 14.26
N SER A 107 8.26 -20.20 13.31
CA SER A 107 9.32 -21.20 13.56
C SER A 107 10.67 -20.57 13.92
N GLY A 108 10.90 -19.32 13.51
CA GLY A 108 12.20 -18.64 13.63
C GLY A 108 13.20 -18.99 12.54
N GLU A 109 12.84 -19.86 11.59
CA GLU A 109 13.71 -20.33 10.52
C GLU A 109 13.90 -19.28 9.42
N LEU A 110 15.10 -19.30 8.82
CA LEU A 110 15.42 -18.53 7.64
C LEU A 110 15.14 -19.37 6.38
N ASN A 111 14.40 -18.77 5.47
CA ASN A 111 14.02 -19.37 4.21
C ASN A 111 14.38 -18.46 3.04
N THR A 112 14.41 -19.00 1.83
CA THR A 112 14.65 -18.25 0.60
C THR A 112 13.56 -18.52 -0.43
N LEU A 113 13.27 -17.51 -1.27
CA LEU A 113 12.41 -17.60 -2.42
C LEU A 113 13.09 -16.96 -3.61
N GLN A 114 13.10 -17.64 -4.75
CA GLN A 114 13.59 -17.10 -6.01
C GLN A 114 12.42 -16.56 -6.84
N ALA A 115 12.64 -15.42 -7.50
CA ALA A 115 11.66 -14.79 -8.36
C ALA A 115 12.33 -14.02 -9.50
N ASP A 116 11.65 -13.93 -10.64
CA ASP A 116 12.12 -13.17 -11.81
C ASP A 116 11.85 -11.67 -11.64
N ALA A 117 10.81 -11.33 -10.85
CA ALA A 117 10.53 -9.96 -10.44
C ALA A 117 9.97 -9.90 -9.00
N ILE A 118 10.20 -8.75 -8.36
CA ILE A 118 9.74 -8.51 -6.99
C ILE A 118 8.97 -7.20 -6.94
N LEU A 119 7.75 -7.26 -6.41
CA LEU A 119 6.94 -6.10 -6.05
C LEU A 119 7.01 -5.85 -4.54
N LEU A 120 7.50 -4.69 -4.13
CA LEU A 120 7.45 -4.25 -2.75
C LEU A 120 6.19 -3.43 -2.50
N ALA A 121 5.22 -4.01 -1.78
CA ALA A 121 3.95 -3.40 -1.40
C ALA A 121 3.80 -3.28 0.13
N THR A 122 4.90 -2.95 0.81
CA THR A 122 5.04 -2.97 2.29
C THR A 122 4.44 -1.74 2.99
N GLY A 123 3.63 -0.95 2.30
CA GLY A 123 2.93 0.21 2.83
C GLY A 123 3.40 1.54 2.27
N ARG A 124 2.91 2.61 2.89
CA ARG A 124 3.18 4.01 2.52
C ARG A 124 3.62 4.80 3.73
N LYS A 125 4.46 5.80 3.51
CA LYS A 125 4.74 6.85 4.48
C LYS A 125 4.33 8.21 3.92
N PRO A 126 3.94 9.17 4.78
CA PRO A 126 3.65 10.53 4.35
C PRO A 126 4.85 11.16 3.65
N ASN A 127 4.64 11.84 2.53
CA ASN A 127 5.70 12.50 1.77
C ASN A 127 5.92 13.93 2.29
N THR A 128 6.47 14.05 3.48
CA THR A 128 6.64 15.31 4.22
C THR A 128 8.09 15.77 4.33
N GLU A 129 9.06 14.92 4.04
CA GLU A 129 10.48 15.17 4.30
C GLU A 129 11.03 16.43 3.58
N SER A 130 10.54 16.70 2.35
CA SER A 130 11.00 17.84 1.54
C SER A 130 10.24 19.15 1.80
N LEU A 131 9.20 19.15 2.65
CA LEU A 131 8.31 20.30 2.84
C LEU A 131 8.84 21.33 3.86
N ASN A 132 9.95 21.04 4.53
CA ASN A 132 10.51 21.91 5.58
C ASN A 132 9.48 22.38 6.63
N LEU A 133 8.62 21.45 7.07
CA LEU A 133 7.47 21.73 7.94
C LEU A 133 7.86 22.40 9.25
N LYS A 134 9.04 22.08 9.79
CA LYS A 134 9.57 22.70 11.02
C LYS A 134 9.71 24.21 10.86
N ALA A 135 10.17 24.70 9.72
CA ALA A 135 10.31 26.16 9.47
C ALA A 135 8.93 26.85 9.37
N ALA A 136 7.89 26.10 8.97
CA ALA A 136 6.52 26.60 8.93
C ALA A 136 5.76 26.45 10.28
N GLY A 137 6.38 25.88 11.32
CA GLY A 137 5.75 25.62 12.60
C GLY A 137 4.72 24.50 12.57
N VAL A 138 4.78 23.64 11.56
CA VAL A 138 3.85 22.51 11.37
C VAL A 138 4.43 21.26 12.00
N GLU A 139 3.69 20.65 12.91
CA GLU A 139 4.08 19.44 13.62
C GLU A 139 3.70 18.17 12.86
N VAL A 140 4.51 17.13 13.05
CA VAL A 140 4.28 15.79 12.50
C VAL A 140 4.31 14.76 13.63
N ASN A 141 3.57 13.67 13.44
CA ASN A 141 3.59 12.55 14.37
C ASN A 141 4.85 11.66 14.16
N LYS A 142 5.00 10.62 14.98
CA LYS A 142 6.14 9.68 14.93
C LYS A 142 6.29 8.95 13.57
N ARG A 143 5.24 8.90 12.75
CA ARG A 143 5.25 8.31 11.40
C ARG A 143 5.50 9.34 10.29
N GLY A 144 5.72 10.61 10.65
CA GLY A 144 5.94 11.70 9.71
C GLY A 144 4.65 12.30 9.11
N ALA A 145 3.47 11.89 9.58
CA ALA A 145 2.21 12.49 9.13
C ALA A 145 1.95 13.82 9.82
N ILE A 146 1.43 14.79 9.08
CA ILE A 146 1.08 16.12 9.60
C ILE A 146 -0.07 15.98 10.60
N ILE A 147 0.11 16.58 11.77
CA ILE A 147 -0.92 16.62 12.81
C ILE A 147 -1.96 17.68 12.45
N VAL A 148 -3.24 17.30 12.46
CA VAL A 148 -4.39 18.18 12.17
C VAL A 148 -5.49 18.00 13.20
N ASP A 149 -6.31 19.03 13.36
CA ASP A 149 -7.57 18.97 14.10
C ASP A 149 -8.72 18.37 13.25
N GLU A 150 -9.94 18.36 13.79
CA GLU A 150 -11.14 17.85 13.11
C GLU A 150 -11.55 18.68 11.88
N TYR A 151 -11.06 19.90 11.74
CA TYR A 151 -11.25 20.79 10.59
C TYR A 151 -10.05 20.81 9.64
N LEU A 152 -9.12 19.86 9.83
CA LEU A 152 -7.91 19.68 9.02
C LEU A 152 -6.91 20.84 9.11
N LYS A 153 -6.98 21.63 10.18
CA LYS A 153 -6.01 22.68 10.49
C LYS A 153 -4.78 22.05 11.16
N THR A 154 -3.61 22.50 10.73
CA THR A 154 -2.35 22.09 11.36
C THR A 154 -2.10 22.90 12.63
N THR A 155 -0.98 22.66 13.30
CA THR A 155 -0.52 23.49 14.42
C THR A 155 -0.26 24.96 14.02
N THR A 156 -0.20 25.24 12.72
CA THR A 156 -0.10 26.60 12.17
C THR A 156 -1.46 27.00 11.57
N PRO A 157 -2.21 27.95 12.14
CA PRO A 157 -3.65 28.16 11.89
C PRO A 157 -4.06 28.40 10.43
N HIS A 158 -3.16 28.98 9.61
CA HIS A 158 -3.44 29.26 8.20
C HIS A 158 -2.99 28.13 7.25
N ILE A 159 -2.41 27.04 7.79
CA ILE A 159 -1.97 25.88 7.02
C ILE A 159 -2.91 24.71 7.34
N ARG A 160 -3.36 24.02 6.28
CA ARG A 160 -4.18 22.80 6.37
C ARG A 160 -3.47 21.64 5.69
N ALA A 161 -3.78 20.42 6.12
CA ALA A 161 -3.29 19.20 5.46
C ALA A 161 -4.43 18.24 5.19
N ILE A 162 -4.47 17.69 3.97
CA ILE A 162 -5.50 16.77 3.49
C ILE A 162 -4.89 15.54 2.82
N GLY A 163 -5.68 14.49 2.73
CA GLY A 163 -5.28 13.24 2.09
C GLY A 163 -4.21 12.48 2.85
N ASP A 164 -3.40 11.73 2.13
CA ASP A 164 -2.44 10.78 2.67
C ASP A 164 -1.37 11.43 3.58
N VAL A 165 -1.07 12.71 3.36
CA VAL A 165 -0.04 13.45 4.11
C VAL A 165 -0.35 13.61 5.60
N LYS A 166 -1.63 13.61 5.98
CA LYS A 166 -2.07 13.64 7.39
C LYS A 166 -2.17 12.26 8.05
N GLY A 167 -1.94 11.19 7.27
CA GLY A 167 -2.11 9.82 7.74
C GLY A 167 -3.58 9.38 7.83
N GLY A 168 -3.83 8.30 8.56
CA GLY A 168 -5.16 7.69 8.64
C GLY A 168 -5.47 6.80 7.43
N LEU A 169 -6.73 6.75 7.02
CA LEU A 169 -7.18 5.99 5.86
C LEU A 169 -6.74 6.69 4.56
N GLN A 170 -6.04 5.95 3.71
CA GLN A 170 -5.38 6.46 2.51
C GLN A 170 -6.18 6.10 1.25
N PHE A 171 -7.40 6.65 1.14
CA PHE A 171 -8.30 6.44 0.02
C PHE A 171 -8.65 7.76 -0.67
N THR A 172 -8.85 7.73 -1.97
CA THR A 172 -9.14 8.91 -2.78
C THR A 172 -10.39 9.65 -2.31
N TYR A 173 -11.44 8.92 -1.94
CA TYR A 173 -12.68 9.55 -1.45
C TYR A 173 -12.50 10.18 -0.05
N VAL A 174 -11.58 9.69 0.79
CA VAL A 174 -11.22 10.37 2.05
C VAL A 174 -10.56 11.71 1.74
N SER A 175 -9.68 11.77 0.75
CA SER A 175 -9.06 13.03 0.29
C SER A 175 -10.10 13.99 -0.28
N LEU A 176 -11.10 13.48 -1.02
CA LEU A 176 -12.21 14.28 -1.52
C LEU A 176 -13.10 14.81 -0.39
N ASP A 177 -13.34 14.01 0.63
CA ASP A 177 -14.10 14.44 1.79
C ASP A 177 -13.33 15.45 2.64
N ASP A 178 -12.02 15.30 2.78
CA ASP A 178 -11.15 16.32 3.38
C ASP A 178 -11.29 17.67 2.68
N TYR A 179 -11.34 17.68 1.33
CA TYR A 179 -11.60 18.89 0.56
C TYR A 179 -12.97 19.51 0.92
N ARG A 180 -14.01 18.69 1.06
CA ARG A 180 -15.36 19.19 1.42
C ARG A 180 -15.37 19.83 2.81
N ILE A 181 -14.66 19.24 3.78
CA ILE A 181 -14.51 19.83 5.14
C ILE A 181 -13.82 21.18 5.07
N ILE A 182 -12.71 21.29 4.34
CA ILE A 182 -12.00 22.58 4.20
C ILE A 182 -12.88 23.62 3.50
N ARG A 183 -13.60 23.23 2.46
CA ARG A 183 -14.51 24.13 1.76
C ARG A 183 -15.59 24.69 2.71
N GLU A 184 -16.18 23.83 3.55
CA GLU A 184 -17.18 24.26 4.54
C GLU A 184 -16.57 25.13 5.65
N ASP A 185 -15.35 24.83 6.11
CA ASP A 185 -14.66 25.65 7.13
C ASP A 185 -14.28 27.05 6.59
N LEU A 186 -13.95 27.16 5.29
CA LEU A 186 -13.50 28.43 4.69
C LEU A 186 -14.64 29.29 4.13
N PHE A 187 -15.66 28.67 3.53
CA PHE A 187 -16.67 29.36 2.72
C PHE A 187 -18.11 29.00 3.09
N GLY A 188 -18.32 28.05 3.99
CA GLY A 188 -19.63 27.59 4.43
C GLY A 188 -19.93 27.93 5.89
N ASN A 189 -20.82 27.13 6.48
CA ASN A 189 -21.31 27.32 7.86
C ASN A 189 -20.50 26.55 8.91
N LYS A 190 -19.43 25.85 8.52
CA LYS A 190 -18.61 24.96 9.36
C LYS A 190 -19.37 23.74 9.93
N ASP A 191 -20.36 23.28 9.20
CA ASP A 191 -21.25 22.19 9.61
C ASP A 191 -20.65 20.79 9.38
N ARG A 192 -19.38 20.70 8.96
CA ARG A 192 -18.73 19.44 8.61
C ARG A 192 -17.33 19.33 9.19
N ALA A 193 -17.07 18.22 9.88
CA ALA A 193 -15.79 17.87 10.46
C ALA A 193 -15.41 16.41 10.12
N THR A 194 -14.17 16.00 10.42
CA THR A 194 -13.71 14.62 10.14
C THR A 194 -14.47 13.58 10.97
N ILE A 195 -14.98 13.96 12.12
CA ILE A 195 -15.78 13.09 13.00
C ILE A 195 -17.13 12.71 12.39
N ASP A 196 -17.66 13.52 11.45
CA ASP A 196 -18.97 13.30 10.83
C ASP A 196 -18.93 12.24 9.72
N ARG A 197 -17.73 11.72 9.37
CA ARG A 197 -17.58 10.74 8.29
C ARG A 197 -17.66 9.28 8.75
N GLU A 198 -17.83 9.02 10.02
CA GLU A 198 -17.94 7.65 10.51
C GLU A 198 -19.40 7.14 10.47
N PRO A 199 -19.64 5.89 10.02
CA PRO A 199 -18.65 4.93 9.49
C PRO A 199 -18.16 5.28 8.07
N ILE A 200 -16.91 4.93 7.78
CA ILE A 200 -16.33 5.16 6.44
C ILE A 200 -16.60 3.94 5.58
N SER A 201 -17.37 4.15 4.50
CA SER A 201 -17.57 3.13 3.47
C SER A 201 -16.41 3.15 2.48
N TYR A 202 -15.85 1.98 2.17
CA TYR A 202 -14.81 1.81 1.14
C TYR A 202 -14.96 0.47 0.45
N SER A 203 -14.38 0.35 -0.74
CA SER A 203 -14.27 -0.92 -1.46
C SER A 203 -12.82 -1.14 -1.90
N VAL A 204 -12.44 -2.42 -1.99
CA VAL A 204 -11.16 -2.90 -2.52
C VAL A 204 -11.49 -3.76 -3.73
N PHE A 205 -10.74 -3.56 -4.82
CA PHE A 205 -11.00 -4.21 -6.12
C PHE A 205 -10.13 -5.44 -6.33
#